data_f46729b1100e8751a8e5de9beb99fd9e
#
_entry.id   f46729b1100e8751a8e5de9beb99fd9e
#
_cell.length_a   1.000
_cell.length_b   1.000
_cell.length_c   1.000
_cell.angle_alpha   90.00
_cell.angle_beta   90.00
_cell.angle_gamma   90.00
#
_symmetry.space_group_name_H-M   'P 1'
#
loop_
_entity.id
_entity.type
_entity.pdbx_description
1 polymer ?
#
loop_
_entity_poly.entity_id
_entity_poly.type
_entity_poly.pdbx_seq_one_letter_code
_entity_poly.pdbx_strand_id
1 'polypeptide(L)'
;GIGKRMEKRLNKLGICSIRELANSNPDILKKELGIVGLDLFFHANGIDESNVHKPYKPKSHGLGNSQILPRDYERQADIELILREMAEQVAIRLRRAHKKACQVSISIGFSKLEGKRSLQAQMKIEPANNTRILIGHVISLFRKKYQGGAVRSVSVSYANFVDEKIQILSLFDNPDDVDKEERLQ
;
A
#
# COMPACT_ATOMS: atom_id res chain seq x y z
N GLY A 1 -14.81 -10.10 -9.52
CA GLY A 1 -15.61 -9.69 -10.67
C GLY A 1 -14.76 -9.15 -11.82
N ILE A 2 -15.32 -9.08 -13.01
CA ILE A 2 -14.66 -8.59 -14.21
C ILE A 2 -14.86 -7.07 -14.32
N GLY A 3 -13.80 -6.30 -14.08
CA GLY A 3 -13.81 -4.86 -14.28
C GLY A 3 -13.33 -4.48 -15.68
N LYS A 4 -13.50 -3.20 -16.08
CA LYS A 4 -13.19 -2.69 -17.43
C LYS A 4 -11.79 -3.05 -17.97
N ARG A 5 -10.77 -3.19 -17.09
CA ARG A 5 -9.42 -3.58 -17.52
C ARG A 5 -9.35 -5.07 -17.88
N MET A 6 -10.01 -5.92 -17.10
CA MET A 6 -10.06 -7.36 -17.36
C MET A 6 -10.93 -7.65 -18.58
N GLU A 7 -12.08 -7.01 -18.72
CA GLU A 7 -12.93 -7.05 -19.91
C GLU A 7 -12.13 -6.78 -21.19
N LYS A 8 -11.36 -5.66 -21.23
CA LYS A 8 -10.51 -5.36 -22.38
C LYS A 8 -9.46 -6.44 -22.69
N ARG A 9 -8.93 -7.12 -21.66
CA ARG A 9 -7.98 -8.21 -21.86
C ARG A 9 -8.66 -9.46 -22.40
N LEU A 10 -9.84 -9.80 -21.87
CA LEU A 10 -10.65 -10.92 -22.37
C LEU A 10 -11.10 -10.69 -23.79
N ASN A 11 -11.60 -9.49 -24.12
CA ASN A 11 -12.01 -9.13 -25.48
C ASN A 11 -10.88 -9.26 -26.51
N LYS A 12 -9.62 -8.98 -26.12
CA LYS A 12 -8.44 -9.22 -26.98
C LYS A 12 -8.19 -10.71 -27.27
N LEU A 13 -8.69 -11.60 -26.42
CA LEU A 13 -8.64 -13.05 -26.59
C LEU A 13 -9.88 -13.58 -27.32
N GLY A 14 -10.76 -12.70 -27.81
CA GLY A 14 -12.02 -13.06 -28.46
C GLY A 14 -13.12 -13.49 -27.50
N ILE A 15 -12.96 -13.21 -26.19
CA ILE A 15 -13.91 -13.58 -25.14
C ILE A 15 -14.72 -12.35 -24.74
N CYS A 16 -15.96 -12.24 -25.21
CA CYS A 16 -16.84 -11.11 -25.01
C CYS A 16 -18.05 -11.41 -24.09
N SER A 17 -18.27 -12.69 -23.77
CA SER A 17 -19.36 -13.13 -22.92
C SER A 17 -18.90 -14.15 -21.86
N ILE A 18 -19.72 -14.29 -20.80
CA ILE A 18 -19.46 -15.31 -19.75
C ILE A 18 -19.55 -16.73 -20.33
N ARG A 19 -20.43 -16.97 -21.30
CA ARG A 19 -20.53 -18.26 -21.99
C ARG A 19 -19.24 -18.59 -22.76
N GLU A 20 -18.67 -17.63 -23.48
CA GLU A 20 -17.41 -17.81 -24.18
C GLU A 20 -16.26 -18.05 -23.20
N LEU A 21 -16.25 -17.35 -22.06
CA LEU A 21 -15.27 -17.55 -20.99
C LEU A 21 -15.38 -18.97 -20.41
N ALA A 22 -16.59 -19.47 -20.17
CA ALA A 22 -16.82 -20.82 -19.65
C ALA A 22 -16.40 -21.92 -20.64
N ASN A 23 -16.45 -21.64 -21.95
CA ASN A 23 -16.07 -22.57 -23.01
C ASN A 23 -14.63 -22.34 -23.53
N SER A 24 -13.89 -21.41 -22.95
CA SER A 24 -12.52 -21.08 -23.37
C SER A 24 -11.52 -22.15 -22.88
N ASN A 25 -10.32 -22.12 -23.47
CA ASN A 25 -9.25 -23.01 -23.02
C ASN A 25 -8.59 -22.46 -21.75
N PRO A 26 -8.62 -23.19 -20.61
CA PRO A 26 -8.06 -22.75 -19.34
C PRO A 26 -6.55 -22.53 -19.40
N ASP A 27 -5.81 -23.28 -20.23
CA ASP A 27 -4.35 -23.14 -20.36
C ASP A 27 -3.98 -21.82 -21.04
N ILE A 28 -4.77 -21.39 -22.03
CA ILE A 28 -4.61 -20.08 -22.68
C ILE A 28 -4.88 -18.97 -21.67
N LEU A 29 -5.97 -19.08 -20.90
CA LEU A 29 -6.30 -18.10 -19.86
C LEU A 29 -5.22 -18.02 -18.78
N LYS A 30 -4.66 -19.17 -18.36
CA LYS A 30 -3.56 -19.21 -17.40
C LYS A 30 -2.30 -18.54 -17.95
N LYS A 31 -1.97 -18.78 -19.21
CA LYS A 31 -0.80 -18.17 -19.88
C LYS A 31 -0.93 -16.66 -19.99
N GLU A 32 -2.09 -16.15 -20.41
CA GLU A 32 -2.31 -14.74 -20.72
C GLU A 32 -2.72 -13.89 -19.51
N LEU A 33 -3.45 -14.47 -18.56
CA LEU A 33 -4.04 -13.75 -17.42
C LEU A 33 -3.51 -14.24 -16.07
N GLY A 34 -2.71 -15.31 -16.06
CA GLY A 34 -2.21 -15.93 -14.84
C GLY A 34 -3.29 -16.70 -14.07
N ILE A 35 -3.09 -16.86 -12.76
CA ILE A 35 -4.02 -17.58 -11.88
C ILE A 35 -5.42 -16.99 -11.91
N VAL A 36 -5.54 -15.66 -12.03
CA VAL A 36 -6.82 -14.95 -12.11
C VAL A 36 -7.62 -15.41 -13.35
N GLY A 37 -6.95 -15.75 -14.45
CA GLY A 37 -7.61 -16.30 -15.66
C GLY A 37 -8.27 -17.65 -15.38
N LEU A 38 -7.59 -18.52 -14.63
CA LEU A 38 -8.16 -19.81 -14.20
C LEU A 38 -9.34 -19.62 -13.25
N ASP A 39 -9.21 -18.74 -12.27
CA ASP A 39 -10.30 -18.44 -11.32
C ASP A 39 -11.54 -17.95 -12.08
N LEU A 40 -11.35 -17.07 -13.06
CA LEU A 40 -12.46 -16.56 -13.88
C LEU A 40 -13.11 -17.67 -14.71
N PHE A 41 -12.33 -18.62 -15.25
CA PHE A 41 -12.86 -19.78 -15.98
C PHE A 41 -13.70 -20.67 -15.06
N PHE A 42 -13.18 -21.02 -13.88
CA PHE A 42 -13.93 -21.85 -12.93
C PHE A 42 -15.21 -21.16 -12.45
N HIS A 43 -15.13 -19.86 -12.11
CA HIS A 43 -16.32 -19.09 -11.72
C HIS A 43 -17.35 -19.00 -12.84
N ALA A 44 -16.92 -18.88 -14.10
CA ALA A 44 -17.85 -18.89 -15.25
C ALA A 44 -18.56 -20.23 -15.42
N ASN A 45 -17.95 -21.32 -14.96
CA ASN A 45 -18.52 -22.66 -14.90
C ASN A 45 -19.24 -22.98 -13.59
N GLY A 46 -19.43 -21.99 -12.71
CA GLY A 46 -20.12 -22.15 -11.42
C GLY A 46 -19.29 -22.85 -10.34
N ILE A 47 -17.97 -22.98 -10.55
CA ILE A 47 -17.05 -23.63 -9.61
C ILE A 47 -16.37 -22.56 -8.78
N ASP A 48 -16.59 -22.55 -7.46
CA ASP A 48 -15.92 -21.69 -6.49
C ASP A 48 -15.46 -22.55 -5.30
N GLU A 49 -14.14 -22.73 -5.18
CA GLU A 49 -13.53 -23.48 -4.08
C GLU A 49 -13.27 -22.63 -2.83
N SER A 50 -13.67 -21.37 -2.85
CA SER A 50 -13.48 -20.49 -1.68
C SER A 50 -14.30 -20.98 -0.49
N ASN A 51 -13.65 -21.08 0.67
CA ASN A 51 -14.30 -21.50 1.90
C ASN A 51 -14.63 -20.29 2.76
N VAL A 52 -15.91 -19.91 2.78
CA VAL A 52 -16.44 -18.75 3.53
C VAL A 52 -16.24 -18.89 5.04
N HIS A 53 -16.12 -20.13 5.55
CA HIS A 53 -15.90 -20.38 6.98
C HIS A 53 -14.44 -20.24 7.40
N LYS A 54 -13.49 -20.21 6.47
CA LYS A 54 -12.08 -20.01 6.79
C LYS A 54 -11.79 -18.50 6.87
N PRO A 55 -11.39 -17.99 8.04
CA PRO A 55 -11.03 -16.59 8.17
C PRO A 55 -9.83 -16.29 7.25
N TYR A 56 -9.94 -15.22 6.48
CA TYR A 56 -8.84 -14.77 5.64
C TYR A 56 -7.66 -14.32 6.51
N LYS A 57 -6.51 -14.95 6.33
CA LYS A 57 -5.25 -14.53 6.96
C LYS A 57 -4.38 -13.85 5.90
N PRO A 58 -4.28 -12.52 5.90
CA PRO A 58 -3.45 -11.81 4.94
C PRO A 58 -1.99 -12.16 5.14
N LYS A 59 -1.25 -12.35 4.04
CA LYS A 59 0.19 -12.65 4.06
C LYS A 59 1.03 -11.46 4.55
N SER A 60 0.52 -10.25 4.43
CA SER A 60 1.15 -9.03 4.92
C SER A 60 0.10 -8.11 5.51
N HIS A 61 0.48 -7.40 6.56
CA HIS A 61 -0.36 -6.40 7.20
C HIS A 61 0.26 -5.03 6.95
N GLY A 62 -0.59 -4.04 6.69
CA GLY A 62 -0.22 -2.65 6.58
C GLY A 62 -1.23 -1.77 7.31
N LEU A 63 -0.76 -0.70 7.91
CA LEU A 63 -1.59 0.38 8.45
C LEU A 63 -1.40 1.59 7.57
N GLY A 64 -2.49 2.17 7.11
CA GLY A 64 -2.43 3.35 6.26
C GLY A 64 -3.63 4.26 6.46
N ASN A 65 -3.47 5.48 5.97
CA ASN A 65 -4.51 6.47 5.83
C ASN A 65 -4.46 7.04 4.41
N SER A 66 -5.62 7.35 3.83
CA SER A 66 -5.73 7.93 2.50
C SER A 66 -6.82 8.99 2.53
N GLN A 67 -6.55 10.14 1.94
CA GLN A 67 -7.46 11.28 1.93
C GLN A 67 -7.55 11.90 0.55
N ILE A 68 -8.77 12.18 0.09
CA ILE A 68 -9.05 13.08 -1.01
C ILE A 68 -9.14 14.48 -0.40
N LEU A 69 -8.32 15.38 -0.90
CA LEU A 69 -8.23 16.74 -0.36
C LEU A 69 -9.44 17.57 -0.83
N PRO A 70 -9.92 18.54 -0.03
CA PRO A 70 -11.10 19.36 -0.37
C PRO A 70 -10.88 20.23 -1.62
N ARG A 71 -9.63 20.58 -1.89
CA ARG A 71 -9.19 21.35 -3.07
C ARG A 71 -7.86 20.80 -3.59
N ASP A 72 -7.42 21.30 -4.72
CA ASP A 72 -6.07 21.04 -5.22
C ASP A 72 -5.05 21.87 -4.44
N TYR A 73 -3.92 21.27 -4.06
CA TYR A 73 -2.83 21.90 -3.34
C TYR A 73 -1.59 21.91 -4.22
N GLU A 74 -1.01 23.10 -4.41
CA GLU A 74 0.18 23.32 -5.26
C GLU A 74 1.43 23.60 -4.44
N ARG A 75 1.27 24.22 -3.26
CA ARG A 75 2.39 24.55 -2.39
C ARG A 75 2.90 23.30 -1.68
N GLN A 76 4.18 22.98 -1.90
CA GLN A 76 4.82 21.83 -1.26
C GLN A 76 4.68 21.83 0.26
N ALA A 77 4.82 22.99 0.91
CA ALA A 77 4.72 23.12 2.36
C ALA A 77 3.36 22.66 2.90
N ASP A 78 2.28 22.99 2.20
CA ASP A 78 0.92 22.63 2.61
C ASP A 78 0.71 21.10 2.47
N ILE A 79 1.25 20.50 1.40
CA ILE A 79 1.20 19.05 1.19
C ILE A 79 2.03 18.33 2.25
N GLU A 80 3.23 18.83 2.59
CA GLU A 80 4.06 18.28 3.67
C GLU A 80 3.37 18.34 5.02
N LEU A 81 2.62 19.41 5.32
CA LEU A 81 1.85 19.52 6.57
C LEU A 81 0.79 18.41 6.65
N ILE A 82 0.02 18.20 5.58
CA ILE A 82 -1.00 17.15 5.52
C ILE A 82 -0.34 15.76 5.67
N LEU A 83 0.78 15.51 4.99
CA LEU A 83 1.50 14.24 5.10
C LEU A 83 2.02 13.99 6.52
N ARG A 84 2.47 15.04 7.25
CA ARG A 84 2.89 14.93 8.65
C ARG A 84 1.74 14.51 9.55
N GLU A 85 0.60 15.19 9.43
CA GLU A 85 -0.61 14.87 10.19
C GLU A 85 -1.06 13.44 9.94
N MET A 86 -1.13 13.02 8.68
CA MET A 86 -1.52 11.65 8.32
C MET A 86 -0.52 10.62 8.85
N ALA A 87 0.77 10.90 8.75
CA ALA A 87 1.83 10.03 9.25
C ALA A 87 1.74 9.83 10.77
N GLU A 88 1.45 10.90 11.53
CA GLU A 88 1.22 10.85 12.97
C GLU A 88 0.02 9.96 13.33
N GLN A 89 -1.12 10.17 12.66
CA GLN A 89 -2.33 9.36 12.88
C GLN A 89 -2.06 7.86 12.67
N VAL A 90 -1.30 7.51 11.63
CA VAL A 90 -0.95 6.11 11.35
C VAL A 90 0.07 5.58 12.39
N ALA A 91 1.02 6.41 12.84
CA ALA A 91 1.99 6.05 13.86
C ALA A 91 1.32 5.78 15.23
N ILE A 92 0.29 6.56 15.61
CA ILE A 92 -0.52 6.29 16.80
C ILE A 92 -1.18 4.91 16.73
N ARG A 93 -1.75 4.57 15.56
CA ARG A 93 -2.38 3.25 15.37
C ARG A 93 -1.36 2.13 15.40
N LEU A 94 -0.15 2.34 14.87
CA LEU A 94 0.95 1.39 14.90
C LEU A 94 1.38 1.08 16.34
N ARG A 95 1.57 2.11 17.17
CA ARG A 95 1.90 1.94 18.60
C ARG A 95 0.79 1.21 19.37
N ARG A 96 -0.47 1.57 19.14
CA ARG A 96 -1.62 0.87 19.74
C ARG A 96 -1.68 -0.62 19.37
N ALA A 97 -1.12 -0.99 18.22
CA ALA A 97 -1.01 -2.38 17.79
C ALA A 97 0.27 -3.07 18.31
N HIS A 98 1.10 -2.38 19.12
CA HIS A 98 2.39 -2.86 19.63
C HIS A 98 3.31 -3.39 18.52
N LYS A 99 3.41 -2.64 17.41
CA LYS A 99 4.24 -2.99 16.25
C LYS A 99 5.24 -1.89 15.94
N LYS A 100 6.37 -2.29 15.35
CA LYS A 100 7.32 -1.40 14.66
C LYS A 100 7.20 -1.65 13.15
N ALA A 101 7.28 -0.60 12.35
CA ALA A 101 7.21 -0.70 10.89
C ALA A 101 8.61 -0.77 10.29
N CYS A 102 8.78 -1.64 9.28
CA CYS A 102 10.02 -1.75 8.51
C CYS A 102 9.89 -1.19 7.08
N GLN A 103 8.75 -0.60 6.76
CA GLN A 103 8.51 0.01 5.46
C GLN A 103 7.58 1.19 5.56
N VAL A 104 7.93 2.25 4.85
CA VAL A 104 7.11 3.46 4.66
C VAL A 104 6.74 3.57 3.19
N SER A 105 5.48 3.92 2.92
CA SER A 105 5.00 4.15 1.55
C SER A 105 4.12 5.40 1.50
N ILE A 106 4.20 6.11 0.39
CA ILE A 106 3.35 7.26 0.08
C ILE A 106 2.69 7.08 -1.29
N SER A 107 1.50 7.65 -1.44
CA SER A 107 0.85 7.80 -2.75
C SER A 107 0.31 9.22 -2.86
N ILE A 108 0.62 9.88 -3.97
CA ILE A 108 0.19 11.24 -4.29
C ILE A 108 -0.63 11.17 -5.57
N GLY A 109 -1.89 11.54 -5.48
CA GLY A 109 -2.76 11.67 -6.64
C GLY A 109 -2.85 13.12 -7.07
N PHE A 110 -2.54 13.40 -8.32
CA PHE A 110 -2.60 14.75 -8.90
C PHE A 110 -4.03 15.10 -9.33
N SER A 111 -4.27 16.38 -9.48
CA SER A 111 -5.49 16.91 -10.10
C SER A 111 -5.70 16.31 -11.49
N LYS A 112 -6.96 16.13 -11.89
CA LYS A 112 -7.29 15.64 -13.23
C LYS A 112 -6.79 16.58 -14.32
N LEU A 113 -6.67 17.88 -14.02
CA LEU A 113 -6.18 18.90 -14.95
C LEU A 113 -4.69 18.75 -15.26
N GLU A 114 -3.93 18.15 -14.36
CA GLU A 114 -2.49 17.92 -14.54
C GLU A 114 -2.17 16.85 -15.60
N GLY A 115 -3.09 15.95 -15.89
CA GLY A 115 -2.84 14.82 -16.78
C GLY A 115 -1.75 13.85 -16.28
N LYS A 116 -1.19 14.09 -15.09
CA LYS A 116 -0.11 13.29 -14.48
C LYS A 116 -0.66 11.99 -13.89
N ARG A 117 0.15 10.93 -13.98
CA ARG A 117 -0.11 9.69 -13.24
C ARG A 117 0.18 9.90 -11.76
N SER A 118 -0.56 9.20 -10.88
CA SER A 118 -0.26 9.20 -9.44
C SER A 118 1.17 8.76 -9.18
N LEU A 119 1.85 9.48 -8.27
CA LEU A 119 3.15 9.12 -7.78
C LEU A 119 2.97 8.10 -6.65
N GLN A 120 3.67 6.98 -6.75
CA GLN A 120 3.73 5.98 -5.68
C GLN A 120 5.20 5.72 -5.35
N ALA A 121 5.54 5.75 -4.09
CA ALA A 121 6.89 5.50 -3.62
C ALA A 121 6.89 4.75 -2.29
N GLN A 122 7.90 3.91 -2.11
CA GLN A 122 8.12 3.17 -0.88
C GLN A 122 9.60 3.07 -0.57
N MET A 123 9.93 2.91 0.71
CA MET A 123 11.28 2.64 1.18
C MET A 123 11.26 1.69 2.36
N LYS A 124 12.28 0.84 2.45
CA LYS A 124 12.56 0.07 3.66
C LYS A 124 13.22 0.99 4.68
N ILE A 125 12.91 0.77 5.94
CA ILE A 125 13.47 1.50 7.07
C ILE A 125 13.85 0.50 8.17
N GLU A 126 14.72 0.91 9.10
CA GLU A 126 14.92 0.18 10.35
C GLU A 126 13.59 0.14 11.13
N PRO A 127 13.35 -0.92 11.93
CA PRO A 127 12.11 -1.06 12.67
C PRO A 127 11.84 0.14 13.58
N ALA A 128 10.79 0.90 13.28
CA ALA A 128 10.44 2.12 13.99
C ALA A 128 8.94 2.23 14.28
N ASN A 129 8.58 2.81 15.44
CA ASN A 129 7.23 3.24 15.80
C ASN A 129 7.23 4.67 16.35
N ASN A 130 8.40 5.28 16.51
CA ASN A 130 8.53 6.67 16.90
C ASN A 130 7.96 7.59 15.81
N THR A 131 7.05 8.48 16.20
CA THR A 131 6.35 9.38 15.28
C THR A 131 7.30 10.29 14.53
N ARG A 132 8.31 10.86 15.21
CA ARG A 132 9.27 11.80 14.59
C ARG A 132 10.10 11.11 13.50
N ILE A 133 10.57 9.89 13.76
CA ILE A 133 11.36 9.08 12.82
C ILE A 133 10.49 8.74 11.60
N LEU A 134 9.27 8.25 11.82
CA LEU A 134 8.36 7.86 10.74
C LEU A 134 7.96 9.06 9.86
N ILE A 135 7.66 10.22 10.48
CA ILE A 135 7.41 11.46 9.75
C ILE A 135 8.63 11.87 8.93
N GLY A 136 9.84 11.77 9.51
CA GLY A 136 11.08 12.07 8.81
C GLY A 136 11.23 11.25 7.53
N HIS A 137 10.97 9.95 7.59
CA HIS A 137 11.01 9.06 6.42
C HIS A 137 9.93 9.41 5.38
N VAL A 138 8.69 9.68 5.81
CA VAL A 138 7.59 10.09 4.91
C VAL A 138 7.96 11.35 4.13
N ILE A 139 8.43 12.39 4.83
CA ILE A 139 8.78 13.68 4.22
C ILE A 139 10.02 13.55 3.33
N SER A 140 11.04 12.79 3.75
CA SER A 140 12.23 12.52 2.93
C SER A 140 11.84 11.83 1.62
N LEU A 141 10.99 10.81 1.70
CA LEU A 141 10.50 10.07 0.54
C LEU A 141 9.67 10.97 -0.40
N PHE A 142 8.81 11.81 0.17
CA PHE A 142 8.03 12.78 -0.59
C PHE A 142 8.94 13.78 -1.32
N ARG A 143 9.85 14.43 -0.62
CA ARG A 143 10.80 15.41 -1.21
C ARG A 143 11.65 14.81 -2.32
N LYS A 144 12.09 13.56 -2.16
CA LYS A 144 12.90 12.85 -3.17
C LYS A 144 12.12 12.57 -4.45
N LYS A 145 10.80 12.40 -4.37
CA LYS A 145 9.98 11.93 -5.50
C LYS A 145 9.05 12.97 -6.09
N TYR A 146 8.62 13.94 -5.32
CA TYR A 146 7.71 14.97 -5.77
C TYR A 146 8.44 16.03 -6.61
N GLN A 147 7.93 16.26 -7.81
CA GLN A 147 8.48 17.21 -8.79
C GLN A 147 7.48 18.32 -9.13
N GLY A 148 6.62 18.67 -8.17
CA GLY A 148 5.59 19.69 -8.39
C GLY A 148 4.32 19.15 -9.06
N GLY A 149 3.30 20.00 -9.06
CA GLY A 149 1.98 19.76 -9.60
C GLY A 149 0.88 19.83 -8.55
N ALA A 150 -0.35 20.10 -9.00
CA ALA A 150 -1.51 20.22 -8.14
C ALA A 150 -1.94 18.86 -7.58
N VAL A 151 -1.90 18.70 -6.26
CA VAL A 151 -2.20 17.46 -5.54
C VAL A 151 -3.66 17.43 -5.09
N ARG A 152 -4.38 16.36 -5.42
CA ARG A 152 -5.78 16.14 -5.07
C ARG A 152 -6.00 15.05 -4.03
N SER A 153 -5.09 14.10 -3.91
CA SER A 153 -5.18 13.04 -2.90
C SER A 153 -3.82 12.64 -2.39
N VAL A 154 -3.75 12.25 -1.14
CA VAL A 154 -2.54 11.78 -0.48
C VAL A 154 -2.83 10.50 0.31
N SER A 155 -1.81 9.66 0.43
CA SER A 155 -1.87 8.45 1.24
C SER A 155 -0.52 8.19 1.88
N VAL A 156 -0.55 7.77 3.14
CA VAL A 156 0.61 7.31 3.91
C VAL A 156 0.32 5.91 4.43
N SER A 157 1.27 5.00 4.31
CA SER A 157 1.13 3.67 4.88
C SER A 157 2.46 3.12 5.40
N TYR A 158 2.36 2.34 6.47
CA TYR A 158 3.43 1.58 7.07
C TYR A 158 3.15 0.08 6.92
N ALA A 159 4.18 -0.70 6.67
CA ALA A 159 4.06 -2.13 6.41
C ALA A 159 5.27 -2.91 6.91
N ASN A 160 5.23 -4.24 6.74
CA ASN A 160 6.28 -5.16 7.15
C ASN A 160 6.59 -5.02 8.64
N PHE A 161 5.56 -5.28 9.45
CA PHE A 161 5.63 -5.09 10.89
C PHE A 161 6.44 -6.17 11.59
N VAL A 162 7.18 -5.74 12.61
CA VAL A 162 7.74 -6.59 13.65
C VAL A 162 7.11 -6.26 15.00
N ASP A 163 7.14 -7.19 15.93
CA ASP A 163 6.63 -6.95 17.27
C ASP A 163 7.52 -5.93 18.00
N GLU A 164 6.91 -5.03 18.77
CA GLU A 164 7.60 -3.99 19.51
C GLU A 164 8.65 -4.56 20.48
N LYS A 165 8.38 -5.75 21.05
CA LYS A 165 9.27 -6.46 21.95
C LYS A 165 10.51 -7.07 21.26
N ILE A 166 10.54 -7.12 19.94
CA ILE A 166 11.69 -7.61 19.20
C ILE A 166 12.64 -6.44 19.02
N GLN A 167 13.70 -6.41 19.83
CA GLN A 167 14.85 -5.52 19.60
C GLN A 167 15.82 -6.23 18.66
N ILE A 168 15.96 -5.69 17.45
CA ILE A 168 17.02 -6.12 16.54
C ILE A 168 18.25 -5.28 16.93
N LEU A 169 19.07 -5.82 17.85
CA LEU A 169 20.34 -5.21 18.20
C LEU A 169 21.32 -5.45 17.05
N SER A 170 21.91 -4.40 16.54
CA SER A 170 23.10 -4.49 15.71
C SER A 170 24.27 -4.93 16.61
N LEU A 171 25.22 -5.68 16.06
CA LEU A 171 26.44 -6.10 16.78
C LEU A 171 27.26 -4.90 17.31
N PHE A 172 26.95 -3.69 16.83
CA PHE A 172 27.64 -2.44 17.16
C PHE A 172 26.81 -1.50 18.07
N ASP A 173 25.57 -1.89 18.42
CA ASP A 173 24.70 -1.08 19.27
C ASP A 173 25.10 -1.28 20.75
N ASN A 174 25.26 -0.18 21.48
CA ASN A 174 25.49 -0.24 22.92
C ASN A 174 24.12 -0.41 23.61
N PRO A 175 23.91 -1.49 24.41
CA PRO A 175 22.63 -1.77 25.08
C PRO A 175 22.11 -0.59 25.94
N ASP A 176 23.04 0.15 26.58
CA ASP A 176 22.69 1.27 27.46
C ASP A 176 22.12 2.49 26.72
N ASP A 177 22.44 2.66 25.44
CA ASP A 177 21.94 3.77 24.64
C ASP A 177 20.54 3.44 24.08
N VAL A 178 20.26 2.18 23.80
CA VAL A 178 18.94 1.69 23.35
C VAL A 178 17.90 1.86 24.47
N ASP A 179 18.25 1.54 25.72
CA ASP A 179 17.37 1.72 26.88
C ASP A 179 17.05 3.21 27.17
N LYS A 180 17.97 4.13 26.85
CA LYS A 180 17.74 5.56 26.99
C LYS A 180 16.78 6.11 25.96
N GLU A 181 16.84 5.64 24.72
CA GLU A 181 15.92 6.04 23.66
C GLU A 181 14.48 5.55 23.91
N GLU A 182 14.31 4.38 24.53
CA GLU A 182 12.98 3.88 24.91
C GLU A 182 12.35 4.67 26.07
N ARG A 183 13.13 5.22 26.99
CA ARG A 183 12.62 6.05 28.10
C ARG A 183 12.19 7.45 27.66
N LEU A 184 12.59 7.89 26.47
CA LEU A 184 12.26 9.21 25.91
C LEU A 184 11.06 9.18 24.93
N GLN A 185 10.40 8.03 24.77
CA GLN A 185 9.20 7.81 23.94
C GLN A 185 7.91 7.88 24.75
#